data_8e36d74899981cb3c506ba4da143f7f5
#
_entry.id   8e36d74899981cb3c506ba4da143f7f5
#
_cell.length_a   1.000
_cell.length_b   1.000
_cell.length_c   1.000
_cell.angle_alpha   90.00
_cell.angle_beta   90.00
_cell.angle_gamma   90.00
#
_symmetry.space_group_name_H-M   'P 1'
#
loop_
_entity.id
_entity.type
_entity.pdbx_description
1 polymer ?
#
loop_
_entity_poly.entity_id
_entity_poly.type
_entity_poly.pdbx_seq_one_letter_code
_entity_poly.pdbx_strand_id
1 'polypeptide(L)'
;MPEMKGNLLLIVGVFSFVSLLLAGCDNGTKPPSPQEISEIKFEKETINLSVGESLLLRLVVTPKEATLDGKSIVWTSSDPNVVSVKEGTITGVAEGKATITAKVEDLEAKCTVEVKAKGLEVDFEIVALEKTSATIKIVPKDPTMRYYYYAMTREKYKTESSRTEAGIYGFEKSWFMFLSEANAGKTWQDLFLEDCTKGVATLKLPKPGCLLTLDPDSTYVVYAYALNDQAEQVGSVKTLEFTTKSSEKKNVTFDVRIENVYMNGVDALIKPSTNDKYSVTVQKKKFVDFYKEKNMEYKMAKMIIEADLSNEFTPYLVQGEFKLTPEYRRATMKDTDYYIVVFAYDEENGVGSDLTYVPFHTRTE
;
A
#
# COMPACT_ATOMS: atom_id res chain seq x y z
N MET A 1 38.93 19.27 -6.10
CA MET A 1 40.01 18.48 -6.74
C MET A 1 40.30 17.25 -5.86
N PRO A 2 40.27 15.99 -6.35
CA PRO A 2 40.58 15.62 -7.73
C PRO A 2 39.43 14.88 -8.46
N GLU A 3 39.53 14.98 -9.79
CA GLU A 3 38.77 14.23 -10.79
C GLU A 3 39.09 12.74 -10.75
N MET A 4 38.06 11.89 -10.96
CA MET A 4 38.30 10.52 -11.40
C MET A 4 37.66 10.31 -12.79
N LYS A 5 38.53 10.24 -13.77
CA LYS A 5 38.25 9.90 -15.16
C LYS A 5 37.88 8.42 -15.28
N GLY A 6 36.72 8.15 -15.87
CA GLY A 6 36.32 6.81 -16.25
C GLY A 6 37.12 6.33 -17.46
N ASN A 7 37.78 5.17 -17.35
CA ASN A 7 38.45 4.51 -18.46
C ASN A 7 37.45 3.62 -19.22
N LEU A 8 37.16 4.03 -20.45
CA LEU A 8 36.51 3.19 -21.46
C LEU A 8 37.58 2.24 -22.03
N LEU A 9 37.52 0.98 -21.68
CA LEU A 9 38.42 -0.04 -22.22
C LEU A 9 37.89 -0.55 -23.55
N LEU A 10 38.46 -0.04 -24.64
CA LEU A 10 38.23 -0.51 -26.00
C LEU A 10 39.14 -1.72 -26.24
N ILE A 11 38.59 -2.95 -26.25
CA ILE A 11 39.35 -4.15 -26.63
C ILE A 11 39.29 -4.28 -28.15
N VAL A 12 40.34 -3.82 -28.82
CA VAL A 12 40.62 -4.11 -30.24
C VAL A 12 41.39 -5.43 -30.28
N GLY A 13 40.70 -6.51 -30.67
CA GLY A 13 41.35 -7.80 -30.92
C GLY A 13 42.07 -7.77 -32.28
N VAL A 14 43.41 -7.71 -32.24
CA VAL A 14 44.25 -7.89 -33.41
C VAL A 14 44.35 -9.38 -33.71
N PHE A 15 43.69 -9.83 -34.76
CA PHE A 15 43.92 -11.17 -35.31
C PHE A 15 45.21 -11.15 -36.13
N SER A 16 46.26 -11.77 -35.59
CA SER A 16 47.51 -12.05 -36.28
C SER A 16 47.31 -13.27 -37.22
N PHE A 17 47.42 -13.05 -38.52
CA PHE A 17 47.47 -14.13 -39.50
C PHE A 17 48.80 -14.84 -39.44
N VAL A 18 48.79 -16.07 -38.93
CA VAL A 18 49.94 -17.02 -39.14
C VAL A 18 49.54 -17.94 -40.29
N SER A 19 50.13 -17.70 -41.44
CA SER A 19 50.06 -18.61 -42.61
C SER A 19 50.95 -19.80 -42.33
N LEU A 20 50.37 -20.97 -42.07
CA LEU A 20 51.11 -22.25 -42.09
C LEU A 20 50.64 -23.05 -43.30
N LEU A 21 51.47 -23.08 -44.32
CA LEU A 21 51.33 -23.98 -45.48
C LEU A 21 51.63 -25.41 -45.03
N LEU A 22 50.64 -26.25 -44.91
CA LEU A 22 50.81 -27.71 -44.95
C LEU A 22 49.91 -28.24 -46.08
N ALA A 23 50.58 -28.73 -47.12
CA ALA A 23 49.99 -29.54 -48.17
C ALA A 23 49.58 -30.90 -47.58
N GLY A 24 48.37 -31.35 -47.83
CA GLY A 24 48.03 -32.74 -47.52
C GLY A 24 46.51 -33.02 -47.53
N CYS A 25 46.05 -33.67 -48.58
CA CYS A 25 44.86 -34.50 -48.74
C CYS A 25 43.50 -33.80 -48.74
N ASP A 26 43.04 -33.58 -49.92
CA ASP A 26 41.69 -33.37 -50.36
C ASP A 26 40.76 -34.52 -49.90
N ASN A 27 40.04 -34.30 -48.81
CA ASN A 27 38.80 -34.96 -48.55
C ASN A 27 37.70 -33.88 -48.67
N GLY A 28 37.17 -33.77 -49.89
CA GLY A 28 36.16 -32.81 -50.26
C GLY A 28 34.87 -32.93 -49.40
N THR A 29 34.89 -32.41 -48.19
CA THR A 29 33.69 -32.01 -47.50
C THR A 29 33.38 -30.59 -47.96
N LYS A 30 32.58 -30.49 -49.01
CA LYS A 30 31.90 -29.25 -49.38
C LYS A 30 31.31 -28.65 -48.11
N PRO A 31 31.56 -27.37 -47.78
CA PRO A 31 30.88 -26.76 -46.66
C PRO A 31 29.38 -26.98 -46.82
N PRO A 32 28.65 -27.35 -45.76
CA PRO A 32 27.21 -27.59 -45.86
C PRO A 32 26.56 -26.39 -46.53
N SER A 33 25.81 -26.65 -47.60
CA SER A 33 25.04 -25.59 -48.25
C SER A 33 24.14 -24.96 -47.19
N PRO A 34 23.96 -23.61 -47.21
CA PRO A 34 23.04 -22.97 -46.28
C PRO A 34 21.69 -23.69 -46.33
N GLN A 35 21.23 -24.21 -45.19
CA GLN A 35 19.94 -24.86 -45.14
C GLN A 35 18.84 -23.81 -45.35
N GLU A 36 17.90 -24.15 -46.22
CA GLU A 36 16.77 -23.27 -46.55
C GLU A 36 15.84 -23.18 -45.30
N ILE A 37 15.40 -21.94 -44.99
CA ILE A 37 14.48 -21.71 -43.86
C ILE A 37 13.10 -22.19 -44.30
N SER A 38 12.50 -23.10 -43.52
CA SER A 38 11.15 -23.63 -43.79
C SER A 38 10.08 -22.97 -42.95
N GLU A 39 10.46 -22.38 -41.79
CA GLU A 39 9.55 -21.70 -40.88
C GLU A 39 10.28 -20.62 -40.08
N ILE A 40 9.56 -19.53 -39.78
CA ILE A 40 9.97 -18.53 -38.79
C ILE A 40 8.88 -18.35 -37.76
N LYS A 41 9.24 -18.14 -36.50
CA LYS A 41 8.31 -17.81 -35.44
C LYS A 41 8.96 -16.94 -34.35
N PHE A 42 8.16 -16.22 -33.56
CA PHE A 42 8.66 -15.52 -32.39
C PHE A 42 8.87 -16.48 -31.24
N GLU A 43 9.83 -16.20 -30.36
CA GLU A 43 10.01 -16.92 -29.08
C GLU A 43 8.75 -16.87 -28.21
N LYS A 44 7.97 -15.80 -28.31
CA LYS A 44 6.69 -15.60 -27.60
C LYS A 44 5.62 -15.14 -28.59
N GLU A 45 4.46 -15.77 -28.51
CA GLU A 45 3.28 -15.41 -29.31
C GLU A 45 2.51 -14.22 -28.76
N THR A 46 2.69 -13.94 -27.45
CA THR A 46 2.05 -12.82 -26.76
C THR A 46 3.07 -12.09 -25.88
N ILE A 47 3.05 -10.77 -25.92
CA ILE A 47 3.93 -9.87 -25.17
C ILE A 47 3.10 -8.78 -24.53
N ASN A 48 3.41 -8.46 -23.25
CA ASN A 48 2.85 -7.32 -22.55
C ASN A 48 3.92 -6.25 -22.41
N LEU A 49 3.58 -5.01 -22.76
CA LEU A 49 4.41 -3.83 -22.59
C LEU A 49 3.64 -2.75 -21.83
N SER A 50 4.35 -1.84 -21.22
CA SER A 50 3.80 -0.55 -20.77
C SER A 50 4.01 0.52 -21.83
N VAL A 51 3.19 1.56 -21.82
CA VAL A 51 3.43 2.73 -22.67
C VAL A 51 4.83 3.29 -22.41
N GLY A 52 5.60 3.49 -23.50
CA GLY A 52 7.00 3.93 -23.47
C GLY A 52 8.03 2.81 -23.28
N GLU A 53 7.61 1.58 -23.00
CA GLU A 53 8.52 0.43 -22.91
C GLU A 53 8.89 -0.09 -24.28
N SER A 54 10.15 -0.51 -24.44
CA SER A 54 10.67 -1.08 -25.68
C SER A 54 11.26 -2.46 -25.44
N LEU A 55 11.08 -3.35 -26.42
CA LEU A 55 11.59 -4.72 -26.39
C LEU A 55 12.07 -5.13 -27.78
N LEU A 56 13.23 -5.78 -27.85
CA LEU A 56 13.72 -6.41 -29.05
C LEU A 56 13.10 -7.80 -29.26
N LEU A 57 12.37 -8.00 -30.33
CA LEU A 57 11.80 -9.29 -30.69
C LEU A 57 12.87 -10.21 -31.28
N ARG A 58 12.79 -11.48 -30.96
CA ARG A 58 13.67 -12.51 -31.51
C ARG A 58 12.87 -13.49 -32.34
N LEU A 59 13.38 -13.77 -33.53
CA LEU A 59 12.87 -14.80 -34.41
C LEU A 59 13.63 -16.12 -34.19
N VAL A 60 12.88 -17.19 -34.18
CA VAL A 60 13.39 -18.58 -34.20
C VAL A 60 13.14 -19.12 -35.58
N VAL A 61 14.13 -19.74 -36.20
CA VAL A 61 14.06 -20.36 -37.53
C VAL A 61 14.06 -21.88 -37.45
N THR A 62 13.45 -22.51 -38.46
CA THR A 62 13.48 -23.95 -38.66
C THR A 62 14.01 -24.24 -40.05
N PRO A 63 14.97 -25.17 -40.24
CA PRO A 63 15.69 -25.94 -39.22
C PRO A 63 16.62 -25.04 -38.38
N LYS A 64 17.01 -25.53 -37.18
CA LYS A 64 17.79 -24.73 -36.22
C LYS A 64 19.18 -24.30 -36.73
N GLU A 65 19.70 -25.01 -37.72
CA GLU A 65 20.99 -24.74 -38.33
C GLU A 65 20.90 -23.67 -39.46
N ALA A 66 19.67 -23.29 -39.85
CA ALA A 66 19.46 -22.20 -40.79
C ALA A 66 19.73 -20.84 -40.14
N THR A 67 20.13 -19.86 -40.94
CA THR A 67 20.42 -18.49 -40.46
C THR A 67 19.64 -17.46 -41.24
N LEU A 68 19.33 -16.35 -40.58
CA LEU A 68 18.74 -15.16 -41.19
C LEU A 68 19.81 -14.21 -41.79
N ASP A 69 21.10 -14.58 -41.71
CA ASP A 69 22.18 -13.74 -42.20
C ASP A 69 22.00 -13.43 -43.71
N GLY A 70 22.06 -12.16 -44.05
CA GLY A 70 21.85 -11.68 -45.40
C GLY A 70 20.39 -11.66 -45.89
N LYS A 71 19.42 -12.10 -45.08
CA LYS A 71 18.00 -12.02 -45.38
C LYS A 71 17.42 -10.68 -44.95
N SER A 72 16.56 -10.09 -45.76
CA SER A 72 15.79 -8.90 -45.39
C SER A 72 14.57 -9.30 -44.61
N ILE A 73 14.36 -8.67 -43.44
CA ILE A 73 13.19 -8.88 -42.61
C ILE A 73 12.32 -7.63 -42.68
N VAL A 74 11.08 -7.80 -43.14
CA VAL A 74 10.09 -6.74 -43.20
C VAL A 74 9.23 -6.81 -41.91
N TRP A 75 9.27 -5.74 -41.16
CA TRP A 75 8.52 -5.61 -39.90
C TRP A 75 7.29 -4.72 -40.09
N THR A 76 6.13 -5.16 -39.61
CA THR A 76 4.90 -4.37 -39.67
C THR A 76 4.13 -4.48 -38.35
N SER A 77 3.43 -3.41 -38.02
CA SER A 77 2.46 -3.37 -36.89
C SER A 77 1.05 -3.20 -37.46
N SER A 78 0.07 -3.94 -36.94
CA SER A 78 -1.32 -3.76 -37.35
C SER A 78 -1.90 -2.41 -36.88
N ASP A 79 -1.31 -1.81 -35.83
CA ASP A 79 -1.62 -0.46 -35.36
C ASP A 79 -0.36 0.22 -34.81
N PRO A 80 0.33 1.04 -35.61
CA PRO A 80 1.52 1.77 -35.18
C PRO A 80 1.28 2.83 -34.11
N ASN A 81 0.00 3.26 -33.90
CA ASN A 81 -0.34 4.18 -32.83
C ASN A 81 -0.41 3.47 -31.45
N VAL A 82 -0.59 2.14 -31.44
CA VAL A 82 -0.54 1.31 -30.24
C VAL A 82 0.84 0.73 -30.02
N VAL A 83 1.44 0.12 -31.06
CA VAL A 83 2.80 -0.44 -31.02
C VAL A 83 3.55 -0.04 -32.27
N SER A 84 4.60 0.72 -32.13
CA SER A 84 5.56 0.96 -33.22
C SER A 84 6.60 -0.16 -33.28
N VAL A 85 7.11 -0.45 -34.50
CA VAL A 85 8.19 -1.42 -34.70
C VAL A 85 9.26 -0.84 -35.64
N LYS A 86 10.51 -0.98 -35.21
CA LYS A 86 11.67 -0.60 -36.01
C LYS A 86 12.78 -1.64 -35.86
N GLU A 87 13.17 -2.29 -36.94
CA GLU A 87 14.27 -3.27 -36.93
C GLU A 87 14.14 -4.35 -35.85
N GLY A 88 12.91 -4.85 -35.64
CA GLY A 88 12.59 -5.84 -34.63
C GLY A 88 12.43 -5.30 -33.21
N THR A 89 12.77 -4.04 -32.96
CA THR A 89 12.47 -3.38 -31.66
C THR A 89 11.06 -2.83 -31.73
N ILE A 90 10.20 -3.32 -30.80
CA ILE A 90 8.84 -2.81 -30.59
C ILE A 90 8.83 -1.81 -29.46
N THR A 91 7.95 -0.79 -29.54
CA THR A 91 7.74 0.20 -28.51
C THR A 91 6.23 0.39 -28.31
N GLY A 92 5.77 0.28 -27.05
CA GLY A 92 4.41 0.61 -26.67
C GLY A 92 4.18 2.12 -26.78
N VAL A 93 3.26 2.55 -27.65
CA VAL A 93 2.97 3.96 -27.92
C VAL A 93 1.75 4.42 -27.13
N ALA A 94 0.66 3.64 -27.17
CA ALA A 94 -0.58 3.90 -26.47
C ALA A 94 -1.19 2.58 -25.99
N GLU A 95 -2.11 2.67 -25.03
CA GLU A 95 -2.84 1.51 -24.52
C GLU A 95 -3.67 0.85 -25.62
N GLY A 96 -3.62 -0.49 -25.69
CA GLY A 96 -4.35 -1.26 -26.68
C GLY A 96 -3.65 -2.56 -27.06
N LYS A 97 -4.09 -3.17 -28.18
CA LYS A 97 -3.51 -4.40 -28.73
C LYS A 97 -3.14 -4.19 -30.19
N ALA A 98 -1.95 -4.65 -30.56
CA ALA A 98 -1.51 -4.69 -31.95
C ALA A 98 -0.82 -6.03 -32.23
N THR A 99 -0.88 -6.47 -33.49
CA THR A 99 -0.15 -7.63 -33.97
C THR A 99 1.10 -7.16 -34.72
N ILE A 100 2.26 -7.65 -34.30
CA ILE A 100 3.52 -7.45 -34.98
C ILE A 100 3.74 -8.63 -35.91
N THR A 101 4.03 -8.34 -37.19
CA THR A 101 4.35 -9.33 -38.17
C THR A 101 5.79 -9.11 -38.68
N ALA A 102 6.58 -10.18 -38.68
CA ALA A 102 7.87 -10.26 -39.34
C ALA A 102 7.73 -11.12 -40.61
N LYS A 103 8.16 -10.62 -41.76
CA LYS A 103 8.15 -11.33 -43.01
C LYS A 103 9.56 -11.47 -43.55
N VAL A 104 9.94 -12.70 -43.91
CA VAL A 104 11.20 -13.07 -44.56
C VAL A 104 10.84 -13.87 -45.81
N GLU A 105 11.04 -13.28 -46.97
CA GLU A 105 10.59 -13.89 -48.24
C GLU A 105 9.09 -14.21 -48.19
N ASP A 106 8.71 -15.47 -48.32
CA ASP A 106 7.31 -15.92 -48.26
C ASP A 106 6.87 -16.41 -46.85
N LEU A 107 7.79 -16.38 -45.87
CA LEU A 107 7.52 -16.82 -44.49
C LEU A 107 7.07 -15.66 -43.62
N GLU A 108 6.08 -15.89 -42.77
CA GLU A 108 5.57 -14.90 -41.81
C GLU A 108 5.55 -15.45 -40.39
N ALA A 109 5.94 -14.61 -39.42
CA ALA A 109 5.73 -14.82 -37.98
C ALA A 109 4.85 -13.70 -37.41
N LYS A 110 3.96 -14.04 -36.49
CA LYS A 110 3.04 -13.09 -35.83
C LYS A 110 3.17 -13.16 -34.30
N CYS A 111 3.14 -11.99 -33.67
CA CYS A 111 3.14 -11.84 -32.23
C CYS A 111 2.08 -10.80 -31.84
N THR A 112 1.21 -11.12 -30.85
CA THR A 112 0.27 -10.17 -30.30
C THR A 112 0.94 -9.40 -29.18
N VAL A 113 0.92 -8.07 -29.24
CA VAL A 113 1.45 -7.18 -28.22
C VAL A 113 0.28 -6.45 -27.55
N GLU A 114 0.15 -6.59 -26.25
CA GLU A 114 -0.78 -5.84 -25.42
C GLU A 114 -0.02 -4.75 -24.69
N VAL A 115 -0.38 -3.48 -24.92
CA VAL A 115 0.20 -2.33 -24.25
C VAL A 115 -0.76 -1.85 -23.20
N LYS A 116 -0.27 -1.75 -21.96
CA LYS A 116 -1.01 -1.19 -20.84
C LYS A 116 -0.51 0.21 -20.51
N ALA A 117 -1.40 1.07 -20.02
CA ALA A 117 -1.01 2.38 -19.57
C ALA A 117 0.08 2.27 -18.48
N LYS A 118 1.04 3.19 -18.52
CA LYS A 118 2.11 3.26 -17.52
C LYS A 118 1.50 3.66 -16.19
N GLY A 119 1.55 2.77 -15.20
CA GLY A 119 1.10 3.06 -13.84
C GLY A 119 2.03 4.01 -13.08
N LEU A 120 1.58 4.41 -11.88
CA LEU A 120 2.36 5.25 -10.99
C LEU A 120 3.64 4.52 -10.54
N GLU A 121 4.79 5.16 -10.76
CA GLU A 121 6.05 4.83 -10.11
C GLU A 121 6.37 5.93 -9.11
N VAL A 122 6.53 5.59 -7.83
CA VAL A 122 6.65 6.54 -6.72
C VAL A 122 7.57 6.03 -5.64
N ASP A 123 8.35 6.94 -5.06
CA ASP A 123 9.06 6.72 -3.80
C ASP A 123 8.28 7.35 -2.66
N PHE A 124 8.23 6.67 -1.52
CA PHE A 124 7.69 7.18 -0.27
C PHE A 124 8.84 7.45 0.70
N GLU A 125 8.84 8.63 1.32
CA GLU A 125 9.82 9.03 2.32
C GLU A 125 9.10 9.39 3.63
N ILE A 126 9.42 8.69 4.72
CA ILE A 126 8.94 9.05 6.06
C ILE A 126 9.79 10.21 6.57
N VAL A 127 9.23 11.42 6.54
CA VAL A 127 9.90 12.67 6.96
C VAL A 127 9.86 12.83 8.48
N ALA A 128 8.73 12.49 9.09
CA ALA A 128 8.54 12.49 10.54
C ALA A 128 7.59 11.38 10.94
N LEU A 129 7.85 10.75 12.08
CA LEU A 129 7.04 9.68 12.62
C LEU A 129 7.02 9.81 14.14
N GLU A 130 5.82 9.96 14.69
CA GLU A 130 5.57 10.08 16.12
C GLU A 130 4.55 9.04 16.59
N LYS A 131 4.16 9.10 17.84
CA LYS A 131 3.20 8.18 18.46
C LYS A 131 1.81 8.26 17.79
N THR A 132 1.38 9.48 17.49
CA THR A 132 0.03 9.77 16.98
C THR A 132 0.04 10.61 15.71
N SER A 133 1.21 10.80 15.10
CA SER A 133 1.34 11.56 13.85
C SER A 133 2.42 11.00 12.95
N ALA A 134 2.27 11.24 11.64
CA ALA A 134 3.27 10.91 10.64
C ALA A 134 3.26 11.97 9.53
N THR A 135 4.44 12.24 8.97
CA THR A 135 4.58 13.05 7.76
C THR A 135 5.31 12.21 6.72
N ILE A 136 4.63 11.95 5.61
CA ILE A 136 5.15 11.13 4.51
C ILE A 136 5.19 11.97 3.24
N LYS A 137 6.35 12.01 2.59
CA LYS A 137 6.54 12.62 1.29
C LYS A 137 6.36 11.57 0.21
N ILE A 138 5.65 11.91 -0.85
CA ILE A 138 5.30 11.06 -1.98
C ILE A 138 5.94 11.69 -3.20
N VAL A 139 6.90 10.97 -3.82
CA VAL A 139 7.74 11.49 -4.91
C VAL A 139 7.53 10.65 -6.16
N PRO A 140 6.63 11.06 -7.09
CA PRO A 140 6.43 10.35 -8.33
C PRO A 140 7.67 10.50 -9.24
N LYS A 141 8.02 9.39 -9.96
CA LYS A 141 9.10 9.43 -10.97
C LYS A 141 8.73 10.28 -12.18
N ASP A 142 7.43 10.33 -12.52
CA ASP A 142 6.87 11.24 -13.51
C ASP A 142 6.04 12.32 -12.80
N PRO A 143 6.54 13.57 -12.70
CA PRO A 143 5.85 14.63 -12.00
C PRO A 143 4.60 15.16 -12.72
N THR A 144 4.37 14.75 -13.95
CA THR A 144 3.19 15.15 -14.74
C THR A 144 2.01 14.21 -14.55
N MET A 145 2.26 13.01 -14.04
CA MET A 145 1.24 12.00 -13.80
C MET A 145 0.28 12.43 -12.69
N ARG A 146 -1.02 12.32 -12.95
CA ARG A 146 -2.05 12.52 -11.93
C ARG A 146 -2.17 11.27 -11.08
N TYR A 147 -2.23 11.44 -9.75
CA TYR A 147 -2.40 10.33 -8.83
C TYR A 147 -3.22 10.71 -7.61
N TYR A 148 -3.89 9.73 -7.05
CA TYR A 148 -4.54 9.77 -5.75
C TYR A 148 -3.66 9.10 -4.70
N TYR A 149 -3.74 9.56 -3.47
CA TYR A 149 -3.07 8.95 -2.33
C TYR A 149 -3.86 9.15 -1.04
N TYR A 150 -3.82 8.16 -0.19
CA TYR A 150 -4.40 8.23 1.14
C TYR A 150 -3.69 7.26 2.10
N ALA A 151 -4.21 7.16 3.36
CA ALA A 151 -3.73 6.21 4.35
C ALA A 151 -4.89 5.59 5.13
N MET A 152 -4.70 4.37 5.60
CA MET A 152 -5.63 3.69 6.50
C MET A 152 -4.88 2.71 7.41
N THR A 153 -5.58 2.12 8.37
CA THR A 153 -5.01 1.04 9.17
C THR A 153 -4.70 -0.17 8.29
N ARG A 154 -3.66 -0.93 8.64
CA ARG A 154 -3.27 -2.13 7.88
C ARG A 154 -4.41 -3.13 7.74
N GLU A 155 -5.21 -3.33 8.80
CA GLU A 155 -6.35 -4.25 8.79
C GLU A 155 -7.42 -3.79 7.80
N LYS A 156 -7.75 -2.50 7.82
CA LYS A 156 -8.70 -1.92 6.86
C LYS A 156 -8.17 -2.05 5.43
N TYR A 157 -6.91 -1.71 5.19
CA TYR A 157 -6.30 -1.85 3.86
C TYR A 157 -6.39 -3.29 3.33
N LYS A 158 -6.05 -4.29 4.15
CA LYS A 158 -6.15 -5.70 3.78
C LYS A 158 -7.58 -6.10 3.44
N THR A 159 -8.54 -5.66 4.24
CA THR A 159 -9.96 -5.97 4.03
C THR A 159 -10.46 -5.34 2.72
N GLU A 160 -10.24 -4.05 2.51
CA GLU A 160 -10.77 -3.34 1.35
C GLU A 160 -10.03 -3.71 0.05
N SER A 161 -8.71 -3.98 0.11
CA SER A 161 -7.95 -4.42 -1.07
C SER A 161 -8.32 -5.82 -1.58
N SER A 162 -8.88 -6.67 -0.72
CA SER A 162 -9.30 -8.03 -1.07
C SER A 162 -10.82 -8.20 -1.30
N ARG A 163 -11.62 -7.15 -1.03
CA ARG A 163 -13.09 -7.21 -1.03
C ARG A 163 -13.67 -7.36 -2.44
N THR A 164 -13.06 -6.74 -3.43
CA THR A 164 -13.47 -6.78 -4.83
C THR A 164 -12.24 -6.88 -5.75
N GLU A 165 -12.44 -7.27 -7.02
CA GLU A 165 -11.35 -7.24 -8.02
C GLU A 165 -10.77 -5.83 -8.22
N ALA A 166 -11.60 -4.78 -8.02
CA ALA A 166 -11.15 -3.39 -8.08
C ALA A 166 -10.36 -2.95 -6.83
N GLY A 167 -10.30 -3.79 -5.77
CA GLY A 167 -9.50 -3.57 -4.58
C GLY A 167 -9.71 -2.20 -3.93
N ILE A 168 -8.60 -1.55 -3.56
CA ILE A 168 -8.64 -0.26 -2.87
C ILE A 168 -9.23 0.87 -3.74
N TYR A 169 -9.03 0.83 -5.05
CA TYR A 169 -9.66 1.78 -5.97
C TYR A 169 -11.19 1.66 -5.93
N GLY A 170 -11.73 0.43 -5.91
CA GLY A 170 -13.17 0.21 -5.81
C GLY A 170 -13.77 0.74 -4.51
N PHE A 171 -13.03 0.63 -3.39
CA PHE A 171 -13.40 1.22 -2.12
C PHE A 171 -13.47 2.75 -2.20
N GLU A 172 -12.42 3.41 -2.70
CA GLU A 172 -12.36 4.86 -2.83
C GLU A 172 -13.43 5.39 -3.82
N LYS A 173 -13.59 4.72 -4.96
CA LYS A 173 -14.66 5.04 -5.93
C LYS A 173 -16.05 5.04 -5.27
N SER A 174 -16.36 4.04 -4.45
CA SER A 174 -17.62 3.94 -3.73
C SER A 174 -17.82 5.12 -2.76
N TRP A 175 -16.73 5.57 -2.12
CA TRP A 175 -16.76 6.75 -1.26
C TRP A 175 -17.07 8.02 -2.04
N PHE A 176 -16.42 8.26 -3.19
CA PHE A 176 -16.67 9.42 -4.02
C PHE A 176 -18.08 9.39 -4.67
N MET A 177 -18.59 8.20 -4.99
CA MET A 177 -20.00 8.03 -5.42
C MET A 177 -20.96 8.48 -4.31
N PHE A 178 -20.75 8.04 -3.08
CA PHE A 178 -21.55 8.49 -1.93
C PHE A 178 -21.44 10.00 -1.72
N LEU A 179 -20.24 10.58 -1.81
CA LEU A 179 -20.06 12.03 -1.69
C LEU A 179 -20.79 12.81 -2.80
N SER A 180 -20.87 12.28 -4.02
CA SER A 180 -21.56 12.95 -5.14
C SER A 180 -23.08 13.05 -4.93
N GLU A 181 -23.68 12.13 -4.17
CA GLU A 181 -25.10 12.21 -3.80
C GLU A 181 -25.40 13.45 -2.92
N ALA A 182 -24.45 13.86 -2.08
CA ALA A 182 -24.56 15.03 -1.22
C ALA A 182 -24.09 16.34 -1.88
N ASN A 183 -23.42 16.27 -3.04
CA ASN A 183 -22.84 17.40 -3.76
C ASN A 183 -23.55 17.62 -5.11
N ALA A 184 -24.71 18.27 -5.09
CA ALA A 184 -25.47 18.54 -6.30
C ALA A 184 -24.63 19.30 -7.36
N GLY A 185 -24.56 18.75 -8.57
CA GLY A 185 -23.88 19.37 -9.72
C GLY A 185 -22.45 18.87 -9.96
N LYS A 186 -21.91 17.97 -9.15
CA LYS A 186 -20.63 17.30 -9.39
C LYS A 186 -20.82 15.79 -9.53
N THR A 187 -20.15 15.20 -10.52
CA THR A 187 -20.06 13.76 -10.64
C THR A 187 -19.04 13.19 -9.64
N TRP A 188 -19.09 11.89 -9.38
CA TRP A 188 -18.06 11.25 -8.54
C TRP A 188 -16.67 11.37 -9.18
N GLN A 189 -16.58 11.38 -10.51
CA GLN A 189 -15.32 11.59 -11.22
C GLN A 189 -14.74 12.97 -10.94
N ASP A 190 -15.59 14.02 -11.00
CA ASP A 190 -15.15 15.39 -10.71
C ASP A 190 -14.56 15.49 -9.31
N LEU A 191 -15.26 14.96 -8.30
CA LEU A 191 -14.82 14.97 -6.91
C LEU A 191 -13.53 14.17 -6.71
N PHE A 192 -13.42 13.00 -7.36
CA PHE A 192 -12.22 12.17 -7.25
C PHE A 192 -11.01 12.84 -7.89
N LEU A 193 -11.17 13.43 -9.07
CA LEU A 193 -10.09 14.12 -9.79
C LEU A 193 -9.67 15.42 -9.09
N GLU A 194 -10.57 16.09 -8.37
CA GLU A 194 -10.25 17.25 -7.54
C GLU A 194 -9.38 16.91 -6.32
N ASP A 195 -9.52 15.70 -5.73
CA ASP A 195 -8.69 15.23 -4.61
C ASP A 195 -7.35 14.61 -5.07
N CYS A 196 -7.13 14.50 -6.39
CA CYS A 196 -5.88 14.05 -6.98
C CYS A 196 -4.83 15.17 -7.03
N THR A 197 -3.57 14.77 -7.17
CA THR A 197 -2.45 15.69 -7.30
C THR A 197 -1.51 15.29 -8.43
N LYS A 198 -0.53 16.17 -8.73
CA LYS A 198 0.62 15.94 -9.59
C LYS A 198 1.88 16.42 -8.90
N GLY A 199 3.04 15.88 -9.29
CA GLY A 199 4.31 16.23 -8.67
C GLY A 199 4.44 15.70 -7.24
N VAL A 200 5.34 16.31 -6.47
CA VAL A 200 5.62 15.88 -5.09
C VAL A 200 4.48 16.29 -4.16
N ALA A 201 3.98 15.35 -3.37
CA ALA A 201 3.00 15.59 -2.31
C ALA A 201 3.57 15.33 -0.92
N THR A 202 2.95 15.95 0.09
CA THR A 202 3.25 15.70 1.51
C THR A 202 1.96 15.33 2.22
N LEU A 203 1.87 14.09 2.68
CA LEU A 203 0.78 13.59 3.51
C LEU A 203 1.13 13.81 4.98
N LYS A 204 0.36 14.66 5.66
CA LYS A 204 0.42 14.83 7.10
C LYS A 204 -0.75 14.07 7.74
N LEU A 205 -0.45 13.22 8.70
CA LEU A 205 -1.44 12.41 9.42
C LEU A 205 -1.42 12.79 10.92
N PRO A 206 -2.59 12.94 11.58
CA PRO A 206 -3.92 12.94 11.01
C PRO A 206 -4.14 14.13 10.05
N LYS A 207 -4.85 13.88 8.92
CA LYS A 207 -5.23 14.95 7.99
C LYS A 207 -6.45 15.69 8.57
N PRO A 208 -6.44 17.04 8.69
CA PRO A 208 -7.57 17.79 9.17
C PRO A 208 -8.87 17.47 8.41
N GLY A 209 -9.96 17.25 9.14
CA GLY A 209 -11.26 16.89 8.56
C GLY A 209 -11.40 15.42 8.12
N CYS A 210 -10.39 14.58 8.34
CA CYS A 210 -10.46 13.14 8.07
C CYS A 210 -10.66 12.34 9.36
N LEU A 211 -11.36 11.20 9.25
CA LEU A 211 -11.63 10.32 10.38
C LEU A 211 -10.44 9.45 10.80
N LEU A 212 -9.35 9.45 10.02
CA LEU A 212 -8.16 8.68 10.34
C LEU A 212 -7.37 9.36 11.44
N THR A 213 -7.36 8.76 12.62
CA THR A 213 -6.43 9.08 13.72
C THR A 213 -5.35 8.02 13.80
N LEU A 214 -4.17 8.40 14.27
CA LEU A 214 -3.09 7.46 14.50
C LEU A 214 -3.01 7.10 15.99
N ASP A 215 -2.89 5.81 16.25
CA ASP A 215 -2.67 5.27 17.58
C ASP A 215 -1.19 4.86 17.72
N PRO A 216 -0.59 4.92 18.90
CA PRO A 216 0.76 4.42 19.15
C PRO A 216 0.86 2.94 18.84
N ASP A 217 2.07 2.47 18.48
CA ASP A 217 2.39 1.07 18.20
C ASP A 217 1.44 0.39 17.21
N SER A 218 0.93 1.17 16.27
CA SER A 218 -0.08 0.73 15.30
C SER A 218 0.43 0.86 13.87
N THR A 219 0.11 -0.14 13.04
CA THR A 219 0.58 -0.20 11.67
C THR A 219 -0.45 0.37 10.69
N TYR A 220 0.04 1.22 9.80
CA TYR A 220 -0.73 1.91 8.78
C TYR A 220 -0.15 1.63 7.40
N VAL A 221 -0.99 1.77 6.38
CA VAL A 221 -0.59 1.69 4.98
C VAL A 221 -0.91 3.02 4.31
N VAL A 222 0.11 3.67 3.77
CA VAL A 222 -0.05 4.73 2.77
C VAL A 222 -0.09 4.06 1.41
N TYR A 223 -1.01 4.45 0.57
CA TYR A 223 -1.13 3.97 -0.79
C TYR A 223 -1.31 5.12 -1.78
N ALA A 224 -0.85 4.86 -3.02
CA ALA A 224 -1.02 5.78 -4.13
C ALA A 224 -1.18 5.01 -5.45
N TYR A 225 -1.94 5.55 -6.38
CA TYR A 225 -2.12 5.02 -7.72
C TYR A 225 -2.50 6.13 -8.72
N ALA A 226 -2.12 5.92 -9.98
CA ALA A 226 -2.47 6.85 -11.05
C ALA A 226 -3.94 6.75 -11.45
N LEU A 227 -4.50 7.86 -11.90
CA LEU A 227 -5.83 7.96 -12.50
C LEU A 227 -5.75 8.64 -13.87
N ASN A 228 -6.55 8.12 -14.82
CA ASN A 228 -6.77 8.78 -16.11
C ASN A 228 -7.78 9.94 -15.99
N ASP A 229 -8.10 10.60 -17.09
CA ASP A 229 -9.05 11.73 -17.12
C ASP A 229 -10.52 11.30 -16.91
N GLN A 230 -10.82 10.02 -16.91
CA GLN A 230 -12.10 9.41 -16.56
C GLN A 230 -12.19 8.97 -15.10
N ALA A 231 -11.17 9.31 -14.29
CA ALA A 231 -11.00 8.86 -12.91
C ALA A 231 -10.87 7.33 -12.76
N GLU A 232 -10.38 6.63 -13.77
CA GLU A 232 -10.12 5.20 -13.72
C GLU A 232 -8.69 4.92 -13.29
N GLN A 233 -8.49 3.87 -12.50
CA GLN A 233 -7.16 3.47 -12.05
C GLN A 233 -6.28 3.03 -13.22
N VAL A 234 -5.05 3.54 -13.24
CA VAL A 234 -4.02 3.17 -14.21
C VAL A 234 -2.87 2.46 -13.49
N GLY A 235 -2.60 1.23 -13.92
CA GLY A 235 -1.54 0.40 -13.33
C GLY A 235 -1.86 -0.08 -11.91
N SER A 236 -0.83 -0.45 -11.16
CA SER A 236 -0.96 -1.02 -9.83
C SER A 236 -0.91 0.05 -8.72
N VAL A 237 -1.52 -0.28 -7.59
CA VAL A 237 -1.40 0.50 -6.36
C VAL A 237 0.02 0.34 -5.79
N LYS A 238 0.65 1.43 -5.40
CA LYS A 238 1.93 1.47 -4.68
C LYS A 238 1.66 1.73 -3.21
N THR A 239 2.40 1.10 -2.32
CA THR A 239 2.17 1.16 -0.87
C THR A 239 3.44 1.37 -0.08
N LEU A 240 3.28 2.02 1.09
CA LEU A 240 4.26 2.06 2.17
C LEU A 240 3.56 1.63 3.46
N GLU A 241 4.06 0.59 4.13
CA GLU A 241 3.66 0.29 5.51
C GLU A 241 4.58 1.04 6.48
N PHE A 242 4.01 1.58 7.56
CA PHE A 242 4.76 2.17 8.67
C PHE A 242 4.06 1.88 9.99
N THR A 243 4.84 1.82 11.07
CA THR A 243 4.33 1.64 12.43
C THR A 243 4.67 2.86 13.25
N THR A 244 3.68 3.46 13.90
CA THR A 244 3.87 4.60 14.80
C THR A 244 4.76 4.23 15.99
N LYS A 245 5.42 5.24 16.57
CA LYS A 245 6.22 5.02 17.78
C LYS A 245 5.34 4.49 18.92
N SER A 246 5.90 3.62 19.73
CA SER A 246 5.24 3.14 20.96
C SER A 246 5.07 4.27 21.96
N SER A 247 3.96 4.26 22.70
CA SER A 247 3.85 5.10 23.89
C SER A 247 4.78 4.52 24.98
N GLU A 248 5.58 5.37 25.59
CA GLU A 248 6.29 4.98 26.81
C GLU A 248 5.26 4.81 27.92
N LYS A 249 4.93 3.55 28.24
CA LYS A 249 4.07 3.26 29.37
C LYS A 249 4.83 3.54 30.65
N LYS A 250 4.25 4.36 31.52
CA LYS A 250 4.72 4.53 32.89
C LYS A 250 4.36 3.27 33.68
N ASN A 251 5.21 2.89 34.61
CA ASN A 251 4.90 1.80 35.53
C ASN A 251 3.95 2.29 36.64
N VAL A 252 2.71 2.59 36.23
CA VAL A 252 1.62 2.97 37.13
C VAL A 252 0.75 1.76 37.43
N THR A 253 0.62 1.37 38.68
CA THR A 253 -0.26 0.30 39.11
C THR A 253 -1.40 0.87 39.98
N PHE A 254 -2.51 0.15 40.02
CA PHE A 254 -3.71 0.55 40.74
C PHE A 254 -4.12 -0.56 41.69
N ASP A 255 -4.19 -0.25 42.99
CA ASP A 255 -4.87 -1.07 43.96
C ASP A 255 -6.35 -0.68 44.00
N VAL A 256 -7.22 -1.61 43.58
CA VAL A 256 -8.66 -1.38 43.45
C VAL A 256 -9.39 -2.33 44.38
N ARG A 257 -9.99 -1.78 45.43
CA ARG A 257 -10.74 -2.52 46.44
C ARG A 257 -12.23 -2.26 46.33
N ILE A 258 -13.00 -3.29 45.97
CA ILE A 258 -14.47 -3.25 45.98
C ILE A 258 -14.96 -3.24 47.42
N GLU A 259 -15.80 -2.26 47.77
CA GLU A 259 -16.42 -2.12 49.09
C GLU A 259 -17.85 -2.64 49.09
N ASN A 260 -18.68 -2.23 48.11
CA ASN A 260 -20.05 -2.66 47.94
C ASN A 260 -20.42 -2.83 46.48
N VAL A 261 -21.34 -3.76 46.20
CA VAL A 261 -21.94 -3.93 44.88
C VAL A 261 -23.44 -3.73 44.96
N TYR A 262 -23.98 -2.96 44.02
CA TYR A 262 -25.40 -2.61 43.91
C TYR A 262 -25.99 -3.12 42.58
N MET A 263 -27.30 -2.94 42.40
CA MET A 263 -27.96 -3.24 41.10
C MET A 263 -27.47 -2.33 39.97
N ASN A 264 -27.05 -1.11 40.31
CA ASN A 264 -26.72 -0.06 39.36
C ASN A 264 -25.25 0.40 39.41
N GLY A 265 -24.38 -0.38 40.08
CA GLY A 265 -22.96 -0.01 40.16
C GLY A 265 -22.23 -0.64 41.34
N VAL A 266 -21.15 0.00 41.70
CA VAL A 266 -20.18 -0.50 42.68
C VAL A 266 -19.55 0.67 43.44
N ASP A 267 -19.33 0.50 44.75
CA ASP A 267 -18.40 1.31 45.52
C ASP A 267 -17.03 0.63 45.50
N ALA A 268 -16.02 1.36 45.08
CA ALA A 268 -14.65 0.89 45.13
C ALA A 268 -13.68 2.02 45.46
N LEU A 269 -12.65 1.66 46.22
CA LEU A 269 -11.54 2.56 46.54
C LEU A 269 -10.39 2.25 45.54
N ILE A 270 -9.89 3.28 44.86
CA ILE A 270 -8.79 3.20 43.91
C ILE A 270 -7.60 3.96 44.47
N LYS A 271 -6.45 3.27 44.58
CA LYS A 271 -5.16 3.85 45.00
C LYS A 271 -4.13 3.67 43.91
N PRO A 272 -3.74 4.74 43.20
CA PRO A 272 -2.66 4.69 42.24
C PRO A 272 -1.29 4.62 42.91
N SER A 273 -0.30 3.96 42.31
CA SER A 273 1.08 3.93 42.82
C SER A 273 1.85 5.24 42.56
N THR A 274 1.33 6.14 41.76
CA THR A 274 1.90 7.45 41.45
C THR A 274 0.83 8.54 41.53
N ASN A 275 1.24 9.81 41.37
CA ASN A 275 0.30 10.93 41.36
C ASN A 275 -0.09 11.35 39.91
N ASP A 276 0.04 10.45 38.99
CA ASP A 276 -0.39 10.70 37.58
C ASP A 276 -1.93 10.75 37.51
N LYS A 277 -2.44 11.51 36.54
CA LYS A 277 -3.88 11.50 36.21
C LYS A 277 -4.24 10.13 35.61
N TYR A 278 -5.43 9.64 35.93
CA TYR A 278 -5.93 8.37 35.44
C TYR A 278 -7.43 8.39 35.19
N SER A 279 -7.88 7.55 34.31
CA SER A 279 -9.30 7.29 34.05
C SER A 279 -9.76 6.10 34.89
N VAL A 280 -10.99 6.19 35.39
CA VAL A 280 -11.70 5.08 36.03
C VAL A 280 -13.10 4.97 35.43
N THR A 281 -13.48 3.80 34.96
CA THR A 281 -14.76 3.57 34.31
C THR A 281 -15.33 2.20 34.63
N VAL A 282 -16.63 2.04 34.39
CA VAL A 282 -17.35 0.77 34.53
C VAL A 282 -17.83 0.34 33.17
N GLN A 283 -17.35 -0.81 32.69
CA GLN A 283 -17.62 -1.32 31.35
C GLN A 283 -18.16 -2.76 31.43
N LYS A 284 -19.12 -3.10 30.54
CA LYS A 284 -19.64 -4.47 30.46
C LYS A 284 -18.49 -5.45 30.16
N LYS A 285 -18.45 -6.57 30.86
CA LYS A 285 -17.43 -7.60 30.69
C LYS A 285 -17.29 -8.03 29.24
N LYS A 286 -18.40 -8.31 28.54
CA LYS A 286 -18.41 -8.70 27.12
C LYS A 286 -17.74 -7.66 26.19
N PHE A 287 -17.92 -6.37 26.49
CA PHE A 287 -17.27 -5.30 25.72
C PHE A 287 -15.75 -5.34 25.92
N VAL A 288 -15.28 -5.40 27.15
CA VAL A 288 -13.85 -5.43 27.49
C VAL A 288 -13.18 -6.69 26.92
N ASP A 289 -13.78 -7.87 27.11
CA ASP A 289 -13.23 -9.14 26.63
C ASP A 289 -13.05 -9.13 25.10
N PHE A 290 -13.98 -8.56 24.35
CA PHE A 290 -13.86 -8.41 22.89
C PHE A 290 -12.59 -7.65 22.48
N TYR A 291 -12.23 -6.58 23.18
CA TYR A 291 -11.02 -5.81 22.87
C TYR A 291 -9.75 -6.51 23.35
N LYS A 292 -9.80 -7.20 24.49
CA LYS A 292 -8.67 -8.00 25.04
C LYS A 292 -8.31 -9.16 24.11
N GLU A 293 -9.28 -9.92 23.65
CA GLU A 293 -9.08 -11.05 22.72
C GLU A 293 -8.43 -10.63 21.39
N LYS A 294 -8.59 -9.36 21.01
CA LYS A 294 -8.04 -8.80 19.78
C LYS A 294 -6.77 -7.98 19.98
N ASN A 295 -6.23 -7.90 21.19
CA ASN A 295 -5.10 -7.04 21.56
C ASN A 295 -5.33 -5.57 21.16
N MET A 296 -6.56 -5.07 21.39
CA MET A 296 -7.00 -3.72 21.02
C MET A 296 -7.32 -2.85 22.25
N GLU A 297 -6.69 -3.11 23.38
CA GLU A 297 -6.96 -2.43 24.66
C GLU A 297 -6.67 -0.94 24.59
N TYR A 298 -5.63 -0.51 23.88
CA TYR A 298 -5.34 0.91 23.63
C TYR A 298 -6.53 1.61 22.95
N LYS A 299 -7.06 0.99 21.90
CA LYS A 299 -8.21 1.53 21.16
C LYS A 299 -9.45 1.63 22.05
N MET A 300 -9.68 0.63 22.87
CA MET A 300 -10.77 0.65 23.86
C MET A 300 -10.60 1.81 24.83
N ALA A 301 -9.41 1.98 25.42
CA ALA A 301 -9.12 3.06 26.36
C ALA A 301 -9.33 4.44 25.71
N LYS A 302 -8.89 4.63 24.49
CA LYS A 302 -9.11 5.85 23.71
C LYS A 302 -10.60 6.14 23.50
N MET A 303 -11.38 5.15 23.06
CA MET A 303 -12.84 5.29 22.91
C MET A 303 -13.54 5.66 24.23
N ILE A 304 -13.07 5.11 25.35
CA ILE A 304 -13.58 5.45 26.68
C ILE A 304 -13.32 6.93 26.98
N ILE A 305 -12.09 7.40 26.76
CA ILE A 305 -11.75 8.81 27.00
C ILE A 305 -12.54 9.75 26.06
N GLU A 306 -12.66 9.43 24.79
CA GLU A 306 -13.41 10.23 23.82
C GLU A 306 -14.90 10.33 24.18
N ALA A 307 -15.49 9.23 24.68
CA ALA A 307 -16.87 9.22 25.17
C ALA A 307 -17.01 10.06 26.46
N ASP A 308 -16.03 10.02 27.34
CA ASP A 308 -16.01 10.78 28.58
C ASP A 308 -15.81 12.29 28.33
N LEU A 309 -14.97 12.66 27.36
CA LEU A 309 -14.77 14.06 26.94
C LEU A 309 -16.04 14.72 26.41
N SER A 310 -16.95 13.94 25.83
CA SER A 310 -18.25 14.42 25.36
C SER A 310 -19.27 14.62 26.49
N ASN A 311 -18.93 14.22 27.73
CA ASN A 311 -19.82 14.28 28.88
C ASN A 311 -19.39 15.41 29.82
N GLU A 312 -20.11 16.53 29.82
CA GLU A 312 -19.81 17.72 30.62
C GLU A 312 -20.03 17.54 32.14
N PHE A 313 -20.67 16.45 32.58
CA PHE A 313 -21.14 16.28 33.98
C PHE A 313 -20.18 15.49 34.87
N THR A 314 -19.18 14.79 34.29
CA THR A 314 -18.30 13.93 35.11
C THR A 314 -16.85 14.11 34.67
N PRO A 315 -15.91 14.42 35.59
CA PRO A 315 -14.50 14.47 35.25
C PRO A 315 -14.04 13.14 34.63
N TYR A 316 -13.42 13.19 33.45
CA TYR A 316 -12.92 11.98 32.78
C TYR A 316 -11.59 11.50 33.37
N LEU A 317 -10.86 12.37 34.06
CA LEU A 317 -9.61 12.06 34.73
C LEU A 317 -9.68 12.42 36.23
N VAL A 318 -9.14 11.57 37.06
CA VAL A 318 -8.97 11.74 38.51
C VAL A 318 -7.49 11.65 38.89
N GLN A 319 -7.13 12.06 40.10
CA GLN A 319 -5.76 12.08 40.57
C GLN A 319 -5.72 11.72 42.06
N GLY A 320 -4.71 10.95 42.47
CA GLY A 320 -4.59 10.48 43.85
C GLY A 320 -5.60 9.39 44.19
N GLU A 321 -5.83 9.16 45.52
CA GLU A 321 -6.83 8.19 45.98
C GLU A 321 -8.24 8.65 45.60
N PHE A 322 -9.05 7.76 45.06
CA PHE A 322 -10.39 8.06 44.55
C PHE A 322 -11.41 7.01 44.95
N LYS A 323 -12.59 7.46 45.37
CA LYS A 323 -13.72 6.59 45.65
C LYS A 323 -14.68 6.58 44.44
N LEU A 324 -14.74 5.45 43.75
CA LEU A 324 -15.73 5.18 42.73
C LEU A 324 -17.09 4.88 43.40
N THR A 325 -18.14 5.50 42.89
CA THR A 325 -19.54 5.26 43.35
C THR A 325 -20.46 5.11 42.13
N PRO A 326 -21.68 4.53 42.29
CA PRO A 326 -22.66 4.45 41.20
C PRO A 326 -23.12 5.83 40.70
N GLU A 327 -22.93 6.89 41.45
CA GLU A 327 -23.22 8.28 41.04
C GLU A 327 -22.16 8.78 40.05
N TYR A 328 -20.89 8.39 40.28
CA TYR A 328 -19.78 8.77 39.38
C TYR A 328 -19.77 7.92 38.09
N ARG A 329 -19.90 6.60 38.22
CA ARG A 329 -19.95 5.66 37.06
C ARG A 329 -21.03 4.62 37.28
N ARG A 330 -22.10 4.73 36.54
CA ARG A 330 -23.27 3.88 36.68
C ARG A 330 -23.16 2.62 35.82
N ALA A 331 -23.40 1.45 36.40
CA ALA A 331 -23.72 0.26 35.66
C ALA A 331 -25.16 0.37 35.12
N THR A 332 -25.37 0.04 33.84
CA THR A 332 -26.65 0.28 33.16
C THR A 332 -27.64 -0.87 33.32
N MET A 333 -27.19 -2.04 33.78
CA MET A 333 -28.02 -3.25 33.88
C MET A 333 -27.73 -3.97 35.21
N LYS A 334 -28.77 -4.47 35.82
CA LYS A 334 -28.70 -5.39 36.96
C LYS A 334 -28.37 -6.81 36.48
N ASP A 335 -27.94 -7.68 37.35
CA ASP A 335 -27.64 -9.09 37.05
C ASP A 335 -26.70 -9.24 35.84
N THR A 336 -25.63 -8.48 35.85
CA THR A 336 -24.73 -8.38 34.67
C THR A 336 -23.27 -8.25 35.11
N ASP A 337 -22.40 -8.91 34.38
CA ASP A 337 -20.96 -8.86 34.60
C ASP A 337 -20.35 -7.57 34.05
N TYR A 338 -19.53 -6.93 34.85
CA TYR A 338 -18.78 -5.70 34.53
C TYR A 338 -17.31 -5.82 34.91
N TYR A 339 -16.51 -4.90 34.39
CA TYR A 339 -15.19 -4.56 34.89
C TYR A 339 -15.17 -3.11 35.37
N ILE A 340 -14.51 -2.85 36.48
CA ILE A 340 -13.90 -1.55 36.73
C ILE A 340 -12.62 -1.55 35.88
N VAL A 341 -12.46 -0.58 34.99
CA VAL A 341 -11.29 -0.42 34.13
C VAL A 341 -10.58 0.86 34.56
N VAL A 342 -9.28 0.75 34.90
CA VAL A 342 -8.46 1.86 35.39
C VAL A 342 -7.17 1.90 34.61
N PHE A 343 -6.75 3.08 34.14
CA PHE A 343 -5.48 3.27 33.43
C PHE A 343 -5.01 4.73 33.56
N ALA A 344 -3.70 4.94 33.67
CA ALA A 344 -3.11 6.26 33.59
C ALA A 344 -3.31 6.86 32.20
N TYR A 345 -3.62 8.16 32.16
CA TYR A 345 -3.82 8.88 30.91
C TYR A 345 -3.15 10.25 30.98
N ASP A 346 -2.48 10.60 29.91
CA ASP A 346 -1.84 11.88 29.68
C ASP A 346 -2.46 12.53 28.44
N GLU A 347 -2.86 13.78 28.53
CA GLU A 347 -3.54 14.49 27.43
C GLU A 347 -2.65 14.65 26.19
N GLU A 348 -1.32 14.72 26.37
CA GLU A 348 -0.36 14.85 25.28
C GLU A 348 0.12 13.49 24.75
N ASN A 349 0.23 12.47 25.62
CA ASN A 349 0.84 11.18 25.31
C ASN A 349 -0.17 10.02 25.20
N GLY A 350 -1.43 10.25 25.55
CA GLY A 350 -2.48 9.23 25.50
C GLY A 350 -2.44 8.25 26.69
N VAL A 351 -2.77 6.97 26.46
CA VAL A 351 -2.79 5.92 27.50
C VAL A 351 -1.37 5.69 28.03
N GLY A 352 -1.16 6.00 29.30
CA GLY A 352 0.16 6.05 29.94
C GLY A 352 0.52 4.84 30.80
N SER A 353 -0.37 3.85 30.97
CA SER A 353 -0.09 2.60 31.69
C SER A 353 -0.76 1.40 31.06
N ASP A 354 -0.45 0.20 31.55
CA ASP A 354 -1.30 -0.97 31.31
C ASP A 354 -2.67 -0.75 31.96
N LEU A 355 -3.70 -1.41 31.42
CA LEU A 355 -5.05 -1.32 31.94
C LEU A 355 -5.25 -2.32 33.07
N THR A 356 -5.79 -1.84 34.19
CA THR A 356 -6.20 -2.68 35.32
C THR A 356 -7.67 -3.03 35.17
N TYR A 357 -8.01 -4.32 35.30
CA TYR A 357 -9.37 -4.84 35.16
C TYR A 357 -9.80 -5.53 36.47
N VAL A 358 -10.84 -5.01 37.12
CA VAL A 358 -11.41 -5.64 38.35
C VAL A 358 -12.84 -6.07 38.05
N PRO A 359 -13.12 -7.37 38.01
CA PRO A 359 -14.46 -7.87 37.70
C PRO A 359 -15.42 -7.72 38.87
N PHE A 360 -16.68 -7.44 38.59
CA PHE A 360 -17.79 -7.52 39.51
C PHE A 360 -19.09 -7.87 38.81
N HIS A 361 -20.06 -8.33 39.56
CA HIS A 361 -21.39 -8.69 39.09
C HIS A 361 -22.44 -7.85 39.82
N THR A 362 -23.29 -7.11 39.09
CA THR A 362 -24.35 -6.29 39.69
C THR A 362 -25.45 -7.16 40.28
N ARG A 363 -26.03 -6.70 41.40
CA ARG A 363 -27.09 -7.47 42.10
C ARG A 363 -28.38 -7.52 41.30
N THR A 364 -29.17 -8.56 41.56
CA THR A 364 -30.56 -8.73 41.04
C THR A 364 -31.55 -7.85 41.78
N GLU A 365 -31.32 -7.66 43.08
CA GLU A 365 -32.11 -6.86 44.02
C GLU A 365 -31.22 -5.98 44.91
#